data_9955e2a05c3f906347c9d7a8b08e0fcc
#
_entry.id   9955e2a05c3f906347c9d7a8b08e0fcc
#
_cell.length_a   1.000
_cell.length_b   1.000
_cell.length_c   1.000
_cell.angle_alpha   90.00
_cell.angle_beta   90.00
_cell.angle_gamma   90.00
#
_symmetry.space_group_name_H-M   'P 1'
#
loop_
_entity.id
_entity.type
_entity.pdbx_description
1 polymer ?
#
loop_
_entity_poly.entity_id
_entity_poly.type
_entity_poly.pdbx_seq_one_letter_code
_entity_poly.pdbx_strand_id
1 'polypeptide(L)'
;MNTYTVVNGEISESFSAEGIIIKNEIPVLSPADGKVQLLVKSGERVRVGTPLFIVTTDEKQKQHYQKEMAEIEEKIETLEDSAGSSLIALNLINKSIENTTEKLKEATESGEFDKVKLLKDELERLTNERKKLLESNEANINLLKKQLNQIQEDLSKIEIVTYASESGIVSLFVDGFEDILVPNRAEKISHAQLQAVSESASKPAIGKNVRANQPVLKIIDNFSWYIALKPEKTLKEGREYYIKINDDEKIKARLIKINEEGIGFFLVNTDLDSLLDSRKVKVEIILGTYSGAMIPKNAIFTDDGGEKGVYIIERGKRRFKPVEPVIEDEYNVIVEGLKQGDKILLK
;
A
#
# COMPACT_ATOMS: atom_id res chain seq x y z
N MET A 1 6.98 52.99 28.22
CA MET A 1 6.58 51.88 29.12
C MET A 1 6.11 50.75 28.28
N ASN A 2 6.78 49.59 28.29
CA ASN A 2 6.35 48.43 27.56
C ASN A 2 5.22 47.72 28.32
N THR A 3 4.08 47.60 27.69
CA THR A 3 2.88 46.97 28.27
C THR A 3 2.40 45.80 27.43
N TYR A 4 1.83 44.81 28.08
CA TYR A 4 1.21 43.67 27.44
C TYR A 4 -0.25 43.59 27.87
N THR A 5 -1.11 43.24 26.94
CA THR A 5 -2.52 42.98 27.23
C THR A 5 -2.71 41.47 27.42
N VAL A 6 -3.19 41.07 28.57
CA VAL A 6 -3.41 39.64 28.90
C VAL A 6 -4.39 39.01 27.92
N VAL A 7 -3.99 37.89 27.33
CA VAL A 7 -4.81 37.10 26.45
C VAL A 7 -5.06 35.74 27.09
N ASN A 8 -6.17 35.12 26.75
CA ASN A 8 -6.33 33.68 27.06
C ASN A 8 -5.53 32.85 26.07
N GLY A 9 -4.78 31.90 26.59
CA GLY A 9 -3.96 31.00 25.81
C GLY A 9 -3.96 29.61 26.41
N GLU A 10 -3.27 28.70 25.73
CA GLU A 10 -3.11 27.31 26.15
C GLU A 10 -1.61 26.98 26.20
N ILE A 11 -1.19 26.28 27.26
CA ILE A 11 0.13 25.67 27.38
C ILE A 11 -0.04 24.22 27.67
N SER A 12 0.63 23.36 26.87
CA SER A 12 0.63 21.93 27.08
C SER A 12 1.86 21.49 27.87
N GLU A 13 1.64 20.72 28.92
CA GLU A 13 2.72 19.98 29.55
C GLU A 13 3.04 18.76 28.70
N SER A 14 4.25 18.68 28.16
CA SER A 14 4.67 17.61 27.27
C SER A 14 6.13 17.22 27.52
N PHE A 15 6.55 16.12 26.92
CA PHE A 15 7.95 15.75 26.77
C PHE A 15 8.17 15.04 25.44
N SER A 16 9.36 15.19 24.86
CA SER A 16 9.75 14.52 23.62
C SER A 16 10.44 13.20 23.92
N ALA A 17 10.20 12.21 23.09
CA ALA A 17 10.85 10.92 23.17
C ALA A 17 11.05 10.33 21.77
N GLU A 18 12.04 9.44 21.64
CA GLU A 18 12.21 8.60 20.46
C GLU A 18 11.51 7.26 20.70
N GLY A 19 10.64 6.87 19.78
CA GLY A 19 9.87 5.64 19.87
C GLY A 19 10.13 4.70 18.70
N ILE A 20 9.88 3.42 18.92
CA ILE A 20 9.90 2.37 17.91
C ILE A 20 8.48 1.98 17.58
N ILE A 21 8.19 1.89 16.28
CA ILE A 21 6.90 1.47 15.77
C ILE A 21 6.87 -0.05 15.66
N ILE A 22 5.86 -0.65 16.27
CA ILE A 22 5.61 -2.09 16.26
C ILE A 22 4.27 -2.33 15.58
N LYS A 23 4.28 -3.04 14.48
CA LYS A 23 3.10 -3.40 13.69
C LYS A 23 2.97 -4.91 13.56
N ASN A 24 1.80 -5.38 13.23
CA ASN A 24 1.64 -6.75 12.76
C ASN A 24 2.04 -6.80 11.29
N GLU A 25 3.22 -7.34 11.02
CA GLU A 25 3.86 -7.36 9.71
C GLU A 25 4.11 -8.81 9.29
N ILE A 26 3.71 -9.15 8.08
CA ILE A 26 3.86 -10.50 7.54
C ILE A 26 4.80 -10.42 6.35
N PRO A 27 6.04 -10.90 6.48
CA PRO A 27 6.97 -10.95 5.35
C PRO A 27 6.48 -11.96 4.31
N VAL A 28 6.50 -11.56 3.05
CA VAL A 28 6.16 -12.43 1.91
C VAL A 28 7.46 -12.86 1.25
N LEU A 29 7.72 -14.17 1.32
CA LEU A 29 8.97 -14.76 0.90
C LEU A 29 8.92 -15.17 -0.57
N SER A 30 10.08 -15.14 -1.23
CA SER A 30 10.23 -15.70 -2.58
C SER A 30 10.08 -17.22 -2.56
N PRO A 31 9.24 -17.82 -3.43
CA PRO A 31 9.08 -19.27 -3.50
C PRO A 31 10.27 -19.98 -4.15
N ALA A 32 11.11 -19.26 -4.91
CA ALA A 32 12.24 -19.82 -5.66
C ALA A 32 13.33 -18.78 -5.87
N ASP A 33 14.50 -19.25 -6.32
CA ASP A 33 15.53 -18.38 -6.85
C ASP A 33 15.10 -17.81 -8.19
N GLY A 34 15.29 -16.51 -8.43
CA GLY A 34 14.93 -15.92 -9.71
C GLY A 34 14.85 -14.40 -9.68
N LYS A 35 14.33 -13.85 -10.75
CA LYS A 35 14.14 -12.41 -10.91
C LYS A 35 12.70 -12.01 -10.52
N VAL A 36 12.57 -11.03 -9.63
CA VAL A 36 11.28 -10.56 -9.16
C VAL A 36 10.71 -9.47 -10.06
N GLN A 37 9.45 -9.62 -10.42
CA GLN A 37 8.60 -8.60 -11.02
C GLN A 37 7.45 -8.29 -10.07
N LEU A 38 7.41 -7.08 -9.52
CA LEU A 38 6.34 -6.63 -8.65
C LEU A 38 5.06 -6.34 -9.44
N LEU A 39 3.92 -6.75 -8.89
CA LEU A 39 2.58 -6.48 -9.43
C LEU A 39 1.83 -5.43 -8.59
N VAL A 40 2.37 -5.08 -7.42
CA VAL A 40 1.80 -4.12 -6.46
C VAL A 40 2.81 -3.03 -6.12
N LYS A 41 2.32 -1.94 -5.54
CA LYS A 41 3.12 -0.80 -5.09
C LYS A 41 3.13 -0.69 -3.57
N SER A 42 4.13 0.00 -3.00
CA SER A 42 4.12 0.35 -1.58
C SER A 42 2.93 1.26 -1.28
N GLY A 43 2.25 1.02 -0.15
CA GLY A 43 1.02 1.71 0.23
C GLY A 43 -0.26 1.13 -0.37
N GLU A 44 -0.18 0.16 -1.28
CA GLU A 44 -1.37 -0.45 -1.89
C GLU A 44 -2.07 -1.40 -0.91
N ARG A 45 -3.41 -1.29 -0.84
CA ARG A 45 -4.24 -2.20 -0.04
C ARG A 45 -4.54 -3.46 -0.83
N VAL A 46 -4.23 -4.61 -0.25
CA VAL A 46 -4.45 -5.92 -0.84
C VAL A 46 -5.40 -6.77 -0.01
N ARG A 47 -6.03 -7.73 -0.67
CA ARG A 47 -6.89 -8.76 -0.06
C ARG A 47 -6.24 -10.12 -0.24
N VAL A 48 -6.68 -11.09 0.55
CA VAL A 48 -6.30 -12.49 0.35
C VAL A 48 -6.51 -12.90 -1.11
N GLY A 49 -5.51 -13.52 -1.72
CA GLY A 49 -5.54 -13.95 -3.11
C GLY A 49 -5.14 -12.86 -4.13
N THR A 50 -4.82 -11.62 -3.71
CA THR A 50 -4.27 -10.61 -4.63
C THR A 50 -2.88 -11.04 -5.08
N PRO A 51 -2.56 -11.05 -6.41
CA PRO A 51 -1.23 -11.35 -6.89
C PRO A 51 -0.26 -10.22 -6.52
N LEU A 52 0.86 -10.55 -5.89
CA LEU A 52 1.82 -9.59 -5.34
C LEU A 52 3.04 -9.41 -6.22
N PHE A 53 3.62 -10.51 -6.66
CA PHE A 53 4.79 -10.50 -7.54
C PHE A 53 4.95 -11.84 -8.25
N ILE A 54 5.74 -11.81 -9.32
CA ILE A 54 6.15 -12.99 -10.10
C ILE A 54 7.64 -13.21 -9.89
N VAL A 55 8.03 -14.46 -9.67
CA VAL A 55 9.44 -14.88 -9.69
C VAL A 55 9.70 -15.66 -10.97
N THR A 56 10.56 -15.15 -11.84
CA THR A 56 11.01 -15.83 -13.05
C THR A 56 12.28 -16.59 -12.74
N THR A 57 12.22 -17.91 -12.80
CA THR A 57 13.38 -18.79 -12.47
C THR A 57 14.40 -18.89 -13.60
N ASP A 58 13.95 -18.75 -14.86
CA ASP A 58 14.80 -18.72 -16.06
C ASP A 58 14.37 -17.60 -17.02
N GLU A 59 15.08 -16.48 -16.96
CA GLU A 59 14.80 -15.31 -17.78
C GLU A 59 15.09 -15.55 -19.28
N LYS A 60 16.07 -16.39 -19.61
CA LYS A 60 16.39 -16.71 -21.00
C LYS A 60 15.31 -17.57 -21.64
N GLN A 61 14.82 -18.55 -20.90
CA GLN A 61 13.76 -19.42 -21.35
C GLN A 61 12.44 -18.66 -21.47
N LYS A 62 12.15 -17.73 -20.55
CA LYS A 62 11.02 -16.80 -20.65
C LYS A 62 11.05 -16.01 -21.96
N GLN A 63 12.19 -15.39 -22.29
CA GLN A 63 12.32 -14.62 -23.53
C GLN A 63 12.16 -15.50 -24.76
N HIS A 64 12.65 -16.74 -24.72
CA HIS A 64 12.45 -17.70 -25.80
C HIS A 64 10.96 -18.01 -26.00
N TYR A 65 10.26 -18.37 -24.94
CA TYR A 65 8.82 -18.65 -24.98
C TYR A 65 8.00 -17.46 -25.45
N GLN A 66 8.30 -16.26 -24.97
CA GLN A 66 7.62 -15.04 -25.41
C GLN A 66 7.78 -14.78 -26.91
N LYS A 67 9.00 -15.02 -27.45
CA LYS A 67 9.26 -14.90 -28.90
C LYS A 67 8.49 -15.94 -29.67
N GLU A 68 8.49 -17.19 -29.22
CA GLU A 68 7.79 -18.30 -29.88
C GLU A 68 6.27 -18.09 -29.89
N MET A 69 5.70 -17.60 -28.76
CA MET A 69 4.29 -17.21 -28.69
C MET A 69 3.95 -16.14 -29.70
N ALA A 70 4.74 -15.05 -29.80
CA ALA A 70 4.51 -13.99 -30.74
C ALA A 70 4.53 -14.49 -32.21
N GLU A 71 5.47 -15.39 -32.55
CA GLU A 71 5.54 -15.99 -33.88
C GLU A 71 4.30 -16.87 -34.19
N ILE A 72 3.77 -17.58 -33.20
CA ILE A 72 2.56 -18.39 -33.36
C ILE A 72 1.31 -17.50 -33.49
N GLU A 73 1.21 -16.45 -32.67
CA GLU A 73 0.10 -15.49 -32.75
C GLU A 73 0.06 -14.79 -34.11
N GLU A 74 1.18 -14.36 -34.65
CA GLU A 74 1.28 -13.78 -36.00
C GLU A 74 0.82 -14.78 -37.09
N LYS A 75 1.19 -16.07 -36.95
CA LYS A 75 0.71 -17.10 -37.89
C LYS A 75 -0.79 -17.32 -37.80
N ILE A 76 -1.36 -17.32 -36.57
CA ILE A 76 -2.82 -17.42 -36.39
C ILE A 76 -3.52 -16.26 -37.05
N GLU A 77 -3.08 -15.01 -36.80
CA GLU A 77 -3.63 -13.80 -37.41
C GLU A 77 -3.59 -13.87 -38.94
N THR A 78 -2.45 -14.25 -39.50
CA THR A 78 -2.30 -14.43 -40.96
C THR A 78 -3.26 -15.47 -41.54
N LEU A 79 -3.50 -16.57 -40.82
CA LEU A 79 -4.44 -17.60 -41.23
C LEU A 79 -5.90 -17.14 -41.07
N GLU A 80 -6.22 -16.40 -40.02
CA GLU A 80 -7.55 -15.81 -39.81
C GLU A 80 -7.86 -14.73 -40.85
N ASP A 81 -6.89 -13.90 -41.24
CA ASP A 81 -7.02 -12.91 -42.33
C ASP A 81 -7.15 -13.59 -43.69
N SER A 82 -6.41 -14.66 -43.94
CA SER A 82 -6.56 -15.47 -45.16
C SER A 82 -7.89 -16.22 -45.24
N ALA A 83 -8.50 -16.49 -44.09
CA ALA A 83 -9.88 -17.00 -44.05
C ALA A 83 -10.89 -15.97 -44.56
N GLY A 84 -10.62 -14.68 -44.51
CA GLY A 84 -11.40 -13.62 -45.17
C GLY A 84 -11.42 -13.77 -46.69
N SER A 85 -10.29 -14.09 -47.34
CA SER A 85 -10.23 -14.40 -48.77
C SER A 85 -10.82 -15.76 -49.08
N SER A 86 -10.70 -16.73 -48.16
CA SER A 86 -11.40 -18.05 -48.29
C SER A 86 -12.92 -17.91 -48.17
N LEU A 87 -13.43 -16.90 -47.42
CA LEU A 87 -14.87 -16.60 -47.39
C LEU A 87 -15.42 -16.17 -48.76
N ILE A 88 -14.65 -15.43 -49.57
CA ILE A 88 -15.03 -15.09 -50.92
C ILE A 88 -15.07 -16.35 -51.80
N ALA A 89 -14.06 -17.21 -51.69
CA ALA A 89 -14.04 -18.51 -52.42
C ALA A 89 -15.18 -19.42 -52.00
N LEU A 90 -15.45 -19.47 -50.67
CA LEU A 90 -16.60 -20.24 -50.13
C LEU A 90 -17.95 -19.72 -50.60
N ASN A 91 -18.12 -18.39 -50.70
CA ASN A 91 -19.34 -17.79 -51.22
C ASN A 91 -19.51 -18.10 -52.70
N LEU A 92 -18.42 -18.10 -53.49
CA LEU A 92 -18.48 -18.50 -54.94
C LEU A 92 -18.84 -20.02 -55.06
N ILE A 93 -18.24 -20.87 -54.27
CA ILE A 93 -18.55 -22.31 -54.26
C ILE A 93 -20.00 -22.56 -53.81
N ASN A 94 -20.48 -21.89 -52.79
CA ASN A 94 -21.87 -21.99 -52.31
C ASN A 94 -22.85 -21.58 -53.42
N LYS A 95 -22.58 -20.46 -54.11
CA LYS A 95 -23.39 -20.01 -55.22
C LYS A 95 -23.36 -20.99 -56.38
N SER A 96 -22.21 -21.63 -56.64
CA SER A 96 -22.09 -22.69 -57.64
C SER A 96 -22.88 -23.95 -57.27
N ILE A 97 -22.87 -24.31 -55.95
CA ILE A 97 -23.68 -25.44 -55.44
C ILE A 97 -25.17 -25.14 -55.58
N GLU A 98 -25.65 -23.93 -55.26
CA GLU A 98 -27.04 -23.53 -55.44
C GLU A 98 -27.46 -23.64 -56.93
N ASN A 99 -26.70 -23.01 -57.84
CA ASN A 99 -26.96 -23.03 -59.26
C ASN A 99 -26.97 -24.50 -59.83
N THR A 100 -26.04 -25.35 -59.39
CA THR A 100 -25.97 -26.75 -59.82
C THR A 100 -27.13 -27.54 -59.28
N THR A 101 -27.57 -27.26 -58.05
CA THR A 101 -28.73 -27.89 -57.42
C THR A 101 -30.02 -27.52 -58.16
N GLU A 102 -30.18 -26.26 -58.56
CA GLU A 102 -31.33 -25.79 -59.33
C GLU A 102 -31.39 -26.45 -60.71
N LYS A 103 -30.26 -26.49 -61.45
CA LYS A 103 -30.14 -27.19 -62.72
C LYS A 103 -30.41 -28.71 -62.61
N LEU A 104 -29.96 -29.32 -61.47
CA LEU A 104 -30.21 -30.73 -61.24
C LEU A 104 -31.71 -30.98 -61.01
N LYS A 105 -32.41 -30.08 -60.34
CA LYS A 105 -33.87 -30.16 -60.21
C LYS A 105 -34.58 -30.08 -61.52
N GLU A 106 -34.25 -29.09 -62.36
CA GLU A 106 -34.82 -28.88 -63.70
C GLU A 106 -34.56 -30.09 -64.62
N ALA A 107 -33.31 -30.62 -64.64
CA ALA A 107 -32.96 -31.81 -65.42
C ALA A 107 -33.69 -33.05 -64.96
N THR A 108 -33.96 -33.20 -63.66
CA THR A 108 -34.71 -34.28 -63.07
C THR A 108 -36.19 -34.22 -63.47
N GLU A 109 -36.78 -33.01 -63.41
CA GLU A 109 -38.15 -32.76 -63.81
C GLU A 109 -38.37 -32.99 -65.33
N SER A 110 -37.37 -32.70 -66.16
CA SER A 110 -37.37 -32.82 -67.59
C SER A 110 -37.00 -34.24 -68.10
N GLY A 111 -36.59 -35.16 -67.19
CA GLY A 111 -36.24 -36.57 -67.54
C GLY A 111 -34.91 -36.73 -68.26
N GLU A 112 -33.98 -35.70 -68.17
CA GLU A 112 -32.69 -35.72 -68.85
C GLU A 112 -31.62 -36.50 -68.07
N PHE A 113 -31.70 -37.84 -68.01
CA PHE A 113 -30.91 -38.72 -67.14
C PHE A 113 -29.39 -38.53 -67.26
N ASP A 114 -28.87 -38.27 -68.50
CA ASP A 114 -27.43 -38.07 -68.71
C ASP A 114 -26.93 -36.81 -68.06
N LYS A 115 -27.71 -35.71 -68.11
CA LYS A 115 -27.42 -34.47 -67.41
C LYS A 115 -27.51 -34.57 -65.92
N VAL A 116 -28.51 -35.36 -65.43
CA VAL A 116 -28.67 -35.62 -63.98
C VAL A 116 -27.43 -36.29 -63.39
N LYS A 117 -26.81 -37.24 -64.10
CA LYS A 117 -25.60 -37.90 -63.65
C LYS A 117 -24.41 -36.89 -63.56
N LEU A 118 -24.18 -36.10 -64.65
CA LEU A 118 -23.11 -35.11 -64.70
C LEU A 118 -23.23 -34.02 -63.61
N LEU A 119 -24.46 -33.56 -63.38
CA LEU A 119 -24.73 -32.53 -62.35
C LEU A 119 -24.57 -33.06 -60.94
N LYS A 120 -24.87 -34.37 -60.67
CA LYS A 120 -24.57 -35.02 -59.41
C LYS A 120 -23.06 -35.12 -59.14
N ASP A 121 -22.29 -35.54 -60.14
CA ASP A 121 -20.83 -35.64 -60.02
C ASP A 121 -20.21 -34.25 -59.76
N GLU A 122 -20.71 -33.19 -60.45
CA GLU A 122 -20.29 -31.83 -60.24
C GLU A 122 -20.66 -31.31 -58.80
N LEU A 123 -21.85 -31.63 -58.32
CA LEU A 123 -22.29 -31.26 -56.95
C LEU A 123 -21.41 -31.92 -55.87
N GLU A 124 -21.08 -33.19 -56.07
CA GLU A 124 -20.18 -33.94 -55.17
C GLU A 124 -18.78 -33.31 -55.18
N ARG A 125 -18.23 -32.96 -56.35
CA ARG A 125 -16.94 -32.27 -56.50
C ARG A 125 -16.93 -30.93 -55.75
N LEU A 126 -17.93 -30.09 -55.98
CA LEU A 126 -18.05 -28.77 -55.30
C LEU A 126 -18.21 -28.92 -53.78
N THR A 127 -18.97 -29.91 -53.32
CA THR A 127 -19.17 -30.16 -51.91
C THR A 127 -17.86 -30.64 -51.23
N ASN A 128 -17.11 -31.48 -51.90
CA ASN A 128 -15.80 -31.96 -51.43
C ASN A 128 -14.75 -30.81 -51.43
N GLU A 129 -14.75 -29.93 -52.41
CA GLU A 129 -13.88 -28.75 -52.50
C GLU A 129 -14.18 -27.77 -51.34
N ARG A 130 -15.48 -27.48 -51.09
CA ARG A 130 -15.93 -26.72 -49.93
C ARG A 130 -15.44 -27.32 -48.62
N LYS A 131 -15.61 -28.61 -48.43
CA LYS A 131 -15.18 -29.29 -47.21
C LYS A 131 -13.69 -29.21 -46.97
N LYS A 132 -12.87 -29.42 -48.02
CA LYS A 132 -11.40 -29.28 -47.93
C LYS A 132 -10.95 -27.87 -47.54
N LEU A 133 -11.59 -26.83 -48.10
CA LEU A 133 -11.28 -25.45 -47.78
C LEU A 133 -11.59 -25.11 -46.31
N LEU A 134 -12.70 -25.59 -45.78
CA LEU A 134 -13.08 -25.35 -44.36
C LEU A 134 -12.16 -26.11 -43.39
N GLU A 135 -11.92 -27.43 -43.66
CA GLU A 135 -11.15 -28.29 -42.74
C GLU A 135 -9.66 -27.92 -42.68
N SER A 136 -9.06 -27.43 -43.77
CA SER A 136 -7.61 -27.15 -43.82
C SER A 136 -7.20 -25.96 -42.92
N ASN A 137 -7.92 -24.86 -42.96
CA ASN A 137 -7.57 -23.67 -42.16
C ASN A 137 -7.93 -23.84 -40.70
N GLU A 138 -9.09 -24.43 -40.40
CA GLU A 138 -9.55 -24.65 -39.04
C GLU A 138 -8.64 -25.65 -38.31
N ALA A 139 -8.22 -26.75 -38.97
CA ALA A 139 -7.29 -27.71 -38.38
C ALA A 139 -5.92 -27.10 -38.08
N ASN A 140 -5.38 -26.20 -38.94
CA ASN A 140 -4.12 -25.53 -38.73
C ASN A 140 -4.20 -24.53 -37.57
N ILE A 141 -5.27 -23.70 -37.50
CA ILE A 141 -5.50 -22.76 -36.40
C ILE A 141 -5.64 -23.53 -35.07
N ASN A 142 -6.37 -24.62 -35.03
CA ASN A 142 -6.53 -25.42 -33.82
C ASN A 142 -5.20 -26.06 -33.36
N LEU A 143 -4.36 -26.49 -34.29
CA LEU A 143 -3.01 -26.98 -33.96
C LEU A 143 -2.12 -25.87 -33.36
N LEU A 144 -2.12 -24.68 -33.96
CA LEU A 144 -1.36 -23.54 -33.47
C LEU A 144 -1.85 -23.05 -32.08
N LYS A 145 -3.16 -23.01 -31.85
CA LYS A 145 -3.76 -22.73 -30.55
C LYS A 145 -3.35 -23.76 -29.49
N LYS A 146 -3.26 -25.03 -29.86
CA LYS A 146 -2.76 -26.08 -28.96
C LYS A 146 -1.29 -25.91 -28.63
N GLN A 147 -0.46 -25.52 -29.59
CA GLN A 147 0.96 -25.20 -29.35
C GLN A 147 1.09 -23.98 -28.43
N LEU A 148 0.30 -22.91 -28.64
CA LEU A 148 0.28 -21.74 -27.81
C LEU A 148 -0.06 -22.08 -26.34
N ASN A 149 -1.09 -22.90 -26.12
CA ASN A 149 -1.47 -23.36 -24.79
C ASN A 149 -0.34 -24.14 -24.12
N GLN A 150 0.37 -25.01 -24.86
CA GLN A 150 1.50 -25.76 -24.32
C GLN A 150 2.64 -24.85 -23.88
N ILE A 151 2.98 -23.83 -24.68
CA ILE A 151 4.02 -22.86 -24.33
C ILE A 151 3.59 -22.02 -23.11
N GLN A 152 2.30 -21.65 -23.00
CA GLN A 152 1.76 -20.95 -21.82
C GLN A 152 1.86 -21.81 -20.57
N GLU A 153 1.58 -23.11 -20.66
CA GLU A 153 1.78 -24.05 -19.56
C GLU A 153 3.26 -24.15 -19.16
N ASP A 154 4.17 -24.21 -20.12
CA ASP A 154 5.61 -24.29 -19.85
C ASP A 154 6.14 -22.97 -19.28
N LEU A 155 5.64 -21.83 -19.74
CA LEU A 155 5.94 -20.50 -19.15
C LEU A 155 5.48 -20.43 -17.69
N SER A 156 4.31 -20.96 -17.37
CA SER A 156 3.77 -20.98 -16.00
C SER A 156 4.62 -21.78 -15.00
N LYS A 157 5.45 -22.71 -15.48
CA LYS A 157 6.38 -23.49 -14.64
C LYS A 157 7.61 -22.71 -14.24
N ILE A 158 8.02 -21.72 -15.04
CA ILE A 158 9.17 -20.86 -14.78
C ILE A 158 8.78 -19.48 -14.23
N GLU A 159 7.51 -19.11 -14.30
CA GLU A 159 6.94 -17.89 -13.71
C GLU A 159 6.01 -18.26 -12.53
N ILE A 160 6.52 -18.09 -11.33
CA ILE A 160 5.78 -18.43 -10.11
C ILE A 160 5.13 -17.18 -9.55
N VAL A 161 3.81 -17.13 -9.56
CA VAL A 161 3.04 -16.01 -8.98
C VAL A 161 2.87 -16.23 -7.48
N THR A 162 3.20 -15.22 -6.70
CA THR A 162 2.98 -15.21 -5.25
C THR A 162 1.78 -14.33 -4.93
N TYR A 163 0.87 -14.85 -4.11
CA TYR A 163 -0.38 -14.22 -3.73
C TYR A 163 -0.38 -13.79 -2.27
N ALA A 164 -1.16 -12.77 -1.94
CA ALA A 164 -1.37 -12.33 -0.57
C ALA A 164 -2.08 -13.43 0.24
N SER A 165 -1.48 -13.82 1.37
CA SER A 165 -2.07 -14.76 2.34
C SER A 165 -3.07 -14.08 3.26
N GLU A 166 -2.92 -12.77 3.46
CA GLU A 166 -3.76 -11.95 4.33
C GLU A 166 -4.07 -10.59 3.69
N SER A 167 -5.07 -9.91 4.25
CA SER A 167 -5.43 -8.55 3.84
C SER A 167 -4.59 -7.53 4.60
N GLY A 168 -4.18 -6.46 3.95
CA GLY A 168 -3.40 -5.40 4.59
C GLY A 168 -2.86 -4.39 3.59
N ILE A 169 -1.86 -3.64 4.01
CA ILE A 169 -1.14 -2.67 3.18
C ILE A 169 0.24 -3.23 2.83
N VAL A 170 0.60 -3.13 1.57
CA VAL A 170 1.91 -3.58 1.07
C VAL A 170 2.98 -2.57 1.46
N SER A 171 4.09 -3.07 2.03
CA SER A 171 5.35 -2.33 2.16
C SER A 171 6.47 -3.10 1.46
N LEU A 172 7.25 -2.37 0.67
CA LEU A 172 8.43 -2.92 -0.01
C LEU A 172 9.69 -2.88 0.86
N PHE A 173 9.58 -2.33 2.08
CA PHE A 173 10.69 -2.18 3.02
C PHE A 173 10.66 -3.30 4.05
N VAL A 174 11.63 -4.22 3.94
CA VAL A 174 11.83 -5.33 4.87
C VAL A 174 13.14 -5.08 5.62
N ASP A 175 13.09 -5.05 6.95
CA ASP A 175 14.23 -4.69 7.81
C ASP A 175 14.76 -5.86 8.67
N GLY A 176 14.06 -7.00 8.65
CA GLY A 176 14.41 -8.20 9.42
C GLY A 176 13.91 -8.19 10.86
N PHE A 177 13.13 -7.18 11.27
CA PHE A 177 12.51 -7.11 12.59
C PHE A 177 11.05 -7.55 12.60
N GLU A 178 10.50 -7.99 11.47
CA GLU A 178 9.09 -8.34 11.31
C GLU A 178 8.65 -9.46 12.27
N ASP A 179 9.53 -10.42 12.55
CA ASP A 179 9.27 -11.54 13.47
C ASP A 179 9.63 -11.22 14.93
N ILE A 180 10.38 -10.15 15.17
CA ILE A 180 10.87 -9.77 16.51
C ILE A 180 9.96 -8.71 17.13
N LEU A 181 9.66 -7.67 16.37
CA LEU A 181 8.84 -6.53 16.79
C LEU A 181 7.36 -6.76 16.45
N VAL A 182 6.78 -7.78 17.07
CA VAL A 182 5.37 -8.13 16.88
C VAL A 182 4.52 -7.72 18.08
N PRO A 183 3.27 -7.28 17.89
CA PRO A 183 2.39 -6.79 18.95
C PRO A 183 2.23 -7.75 20.14
N ASN A 184 2.14 -9.05 19.89
CA ASN A 184 1.97 -10.07 20.92
C ASN A 184 3.22 -10.34 21.76
N ARG A 185 4.38 -9.82 21.37
CA ARG A 185 5.65 -9.89 22.11
C ARG A 185 6.13 -8.52 22.60
N ALA A 186 5.36 -7.46 22.35
CA ALA A 186 5.74 -6.10 22.68
C ALA A 186 6.21 -5.95 24.13
N GLU A 187 5.51 -6.58 25.09
CA GLU A 187 5.86 -6.51 26.52
C GLU A 187 7.24 -7.08 26.88
N LYS A 188 7.83 -7.92 26.03
CA LYS A 188 9.14 -8.57 26.26
C LYS A 188 10.29 -7.86 25.56
N ILE A 189 10.02 -6.75 24.87
CA ILE A 189 11.04 -6.01 24.13
C ILE A 189 11.98 -5.34 25.11
N SER A 190 13.29 -5.58 24.94
CA SER A 190 14.32 -4.98 25.75
C SER A 190 14.81 -3.64 25.19
N HIS A 191 15.44 -2.84 26.05
CA HIS A 191 16.07 -1.59 25.60
C HIS A 191 17.16 -1.81 24.57
N ALA A 192 17.93 -2.89 24.68
CA ALA A 192 18.94 -3.27 23.68
C ALA A 192 18.30 -3.57 22.31
N GLN A 193 17.14 -4.22 22.27
CA GLN A 193 16.41 -4.46 21.02
C GLN A 193 15.89 -3.15 20.40
N LEU A 194 15.40 -2.21 21.22
CA LEU A 194 14.99 -0.89 20.73
C LEU A 194 16.17 -0.10 20.13
N GLN A 195 17.34 -0.19 20.76
CA GLN A 195 18.56 0.45 20.23
C GLN A 195 19.06 -0.20 18.94
N ALA A 196 19.02 -1.52 18.85
CA ALA A 196 19.46 -2.27 17.66
C ALA A 196 18.67 -1.88 16.40
N VAL A 197 17.37 -1.56 16.55
CA VAL A 197 16.51 -1.07 15.45
C VAL A 197 17.02 0.24 14.89
N SER A 198 17.80 1.01 15.65
CA SER A 198 18.21 2.36 15.26
C SER A 198 19.13 2.43 14.06
N GLU A 199 19.81 1.35 13.73
CA GLU A 199 20.91 1.34 12.76
C GLU A 199 20.56 0.60 11.46
N SER A 200 19.46 -0.15 11.41
CA SER A 200 19.07 -0.92 10.22
C SER A 200 18.25 -0.10 9.24
N ALA A 201 18.91 0.30 8.16
CA ALA A 201 18.20 0.88 7.02
C ALA A 201 17.50 -0.25 6.22
N SER A 202 16.19 -0.22 6.15
CA SER A 202 15.43 -1.12 5.28
C SER A 202 15.75 -0.83 3.82
N LYS A 203 15.99 -1.88 3.02
CA LYS A 203 16.28 -1.76 1.59
C LYS A 203 15.21 -2.48 0.79
N PRO A 204 14.56 -1.82 -0.16
CA PRO A 204 13.61 -2.49 -1.04
C PRO A 204 14.30 -3.55 -1.90
N ALA A 205 13.68 -4.72 -2.03
CA ALA A 205 14.17 -5.83 -2.86
C ALA A 205 13.83 -5.68 -4.36
N ILE A 206 13.55 -4.47 -4.83
CA ILE A 206 13.02 -4.17 -6.17
C ILE A 206 14.04 -4.49 -7.28
N GLY A 207 13.59 -5.26 -8.29
CA GLY A 207 14.31 -5.43 -9.57
C GLY A 207 15.58 -6.27 -9.52
N LYS A 208 15.82 -7.03 -8.45
CA LYS A 208 17.00 -7.85 -8.24
C LYS A 208 16.67 -9.34 -8.30
N ASN A 209 17.69 -10.15 -8.54
CA ASN A 209 17.59 -11.58 -8.31
C ASN A 209 17.43 -11.82 -6.81
N VAL A 210 16.48 -12.65 -6.45
CA VAL A 210 16.23 -13.11 -5.09
C VAL A 210 16.52 -14.59 -4.97
N ARG A 211 16.75 -15.04 -3.74
CA ARG A 211 16.87 -16.46 -3.41
C ARG A 211 15.56 -16.99 -2.87
N ALA A 212 15.34 -18.27 -2.96
CA ALA A 212 14.25 -18.94 -2.27
C ALA A 212 14.24 -18.59 -0.77
N ASN A 213 13.06 -18.34 -0.21
CA ASN A 213 12.85 -17.89 1.17
C ASN A 213 13.42 -16.50 1.52
N GLN A 214 13.88 -15.73 0.55
CA GLN A 214 14.26 -14.33 0.78
C GLN A 214 12.97 -13.48 0.83
N PRO A 215 12.83 -12.58 1.84
CA PRO A 215 11.71 -11.64 1.88
C PRO A 215 11.76 -10.67 0.69
N VAL A 216 10.63 -10.50 0.00
CA VAL A 216 10.47 -9.60 -1.15
C VAL A 216 9.74 -8.32 -0.75
N LEU A 217 8.67 -8.47 0.00
CA LEU A 217 7.83 -7.41 0.51
C LEU A 217 7.19 -7.89 1.81
N LYS A 218 6.45 -7.01 2.49
CA LYS A 218 5.63 -7.40 3.64
C LYS A 218 4.21 -6.84 3.51
N ILE A 219 3.26 -7.51 4.15
CA ILE A 219 1.88 -7.05 4.31
C ILE A 219 1.73 -6.57 5.75
N ILE A 220 1.22 -5.37 5.93
CA ILE A 220 1.05 -4.73 7.24
C ILE A 220 -0.43 -4.70 7.55
N ASP A 221 -0.81 -5.27 8.71
CA ASP A 221 -2.10 -5.01 9.32
C ASP A 221 -2.06 -3.61 9.95
N ASN A 222 -2.84 -2.70 9.43
CA ASN A 222 -2.79 -1.28 9.72
C ASN A 222 -3.92 -0.84 10.67
N PHE A 223 -4.74 -1.77 11.22
CA PHE A 223 -5.84 -1.42 12.12
C PHE A 223 -5.37 -1.00 13.51
N SER A 224 -4.27 -1.61 13.99
CA SER A 224 -3.70 -1.27 15.27
C SER A 224 -2.19 -1.49 15.28
N TRP A 225 -1.48 -0.59 15.94
CA TRP A 225 -0.04 -0.66 16.08
C TRP A 225 0.40 -0.03 17.39
N TYR A 226 1.66 -0.17 17.74
CA TYR A 226 2.19 0.33 19.00
C TYR A 226 3.36 1.26 18.76
N ILE A 227 3.51 2.23 19.69
CA ILE A 227 4.75 2.98 19.87
C ILE A 227 5.37 2.49 21.17
N ALA A 228 6.57 1.90 21.09
CA ALA A 228 7.36 1.52 22.24
C ALA A 228 8.42 2.60 22.50
N LEU A 229 8.43 3.16 23.69
CA LEU A 229 9.40 4.19 24.08
C LEU A 229 9.64 4.19 25.59
N LYS A 230 10.78 4.74 26.01
CA LYS A 230 11.08 4.97 27.42
C LYS A 230 10.61 6.36 27.83
N PRO A 231 9.54 6.51 28.63
CA PRO A 231 9.05 7.81 29.05
C PRO A 231 10.03 8.46 30.05
N GLU A 232 10.25 9.77 29.91
CA GLU A 232 11.05 10.57 30.85
C GLU A 232 10.27 10.95 32.12
N LYS A 233 8.93 10.92 32.03
CA LYS A 233 8.03 11.27 33.14
C LYS A 233 7.17 10.07 33.52
N THR A 234 6.72 10.06 34.76
CA THR A 234 5.81 9.03 35.26
C THR A 234 4.46 9.10 34.54
N LEU A 235 4.08 8.01 33.91
CA LEU A 235 2.82 7.86 33.17
C LEU A 235 1.91 6.85 33.88
N LYS A 236 0.61 6.94 33.64
CA LYS A 236 -0.39 6.01 34.18
C LYS A 236 -0.82 5.01 33.13
N GLU A 237 -0.66 3.73 33.40
CA GLU A 237 -1.18 2.65 32.56
C GLU A 237 -2.72 2.75 32.41
N GLY A 238 -3.22 2.32 31.24
CA GLY A 238 -4.64 2.38 30.87
C GLY A 238 -5.14 3.76 30.44
N ARG A 239 -4.35 4.82 30.64
CA ARG A 239 -4.71 6.20 30.26
C ARG A 239 -4.43 6.46 28.78
N GLU A 240 -5.29 7.27 28.16
CA GLU A 240 -5.06 7.83 26.83
C GLU A 240 -4.24 9.11 26.92
N TYR A 241 -3.28 9.24 26.02
CA TYR A 241 -2.43 10.42 25.84
C TYR A 241 -2.55 10.91 24.40
N TYR A 242 -2.43 12.22 24.22
CA TYR A 242 -2.20 12.77 22.90
C TYR A 242 -0.72 12.71 22.60
N ILE A 243 -0.39 12.22 21.42
CA ILE A 243 0.98 12.12 20.90
C ILE A 243 1.05 12.95 19.64
N LYS A 244 1.95 13.92 19.57
CA LYS A 244 2.29 14.60 18.34
C LYS A 244 3.39 13.83 17.62
N ILE A 245 3.15 13.55 16.35
CA ILE A 245 4.08 12.98 15.41
C ILE A 245 4.32 14.07 14.38
N ASN A 246 5.50 14.65 14.32
CA ASN A 246 5.76 15.87 13.57
C ASN A 246 4.90 17.06 14.06
N ASP A 247 5.04 18.23 13.45
CA ASP A 247 4.40 19.47 13.94
C ASP A 247 2.88 19.49 13.74
N ASP A 248 2.35 18.74 12.77
CA ASP A 248 0.95 18.83 12.34
C ASP A 248 0.09 17.61 12.71
N GLU A 249 0.68 16.48 13.08
CA GLU A 249 -0.02 15.22 13.23
C GLU A 249 -0.17 14.85 14.72
N LYS A 250 -1.39 14.97 15.25
CA LYS A 250 -1.73 14.67 16.65
C LYS A 250 -2.66 13.46 16.69
N ILE A 251 -2.22 12.40 17.32
CA ILE A 251 -2.97 11.15 17.49
C ILE A 251 -3.30 10.89 18.95
N LYS A 252 -4.29 10.01 19.17
CA LYS A 252 -4.58 9.44 20.49
C LYS A 252 -3.92 8.07 20.59
N ALA A 253 -3.21 7.84 21.68
CA ALA A 253 -2.63 6.54 21.99
C ALA A 253 -2.90 6.17 23.45
N ARG A 254 -3.23 4.91 23.69
CA ARG A 254 -3.47 4.37 25.03
C ARG A 254 -2.22 3.70 25.55
N LEU A 255 -1.69 4.14 26.67
CA LEU A 255 -0.62 3.43 27.36
C LEU A 255 -1.16 2.13 27.96
N ILE A 256 -0.81 1.01 27.33
CA ILE A 256 -1.30 -0.31 27.76
C ILE A 256 -0.53 -0.79 28.97
N LYS A 257 0.80 -0.70 28.93
CA LYS A 257 1.69 -1.22 29.95
C LYS A 257 3.05 -0.54 29.92
N ILE A 258 3.72 -0.53 31.06
CA ILE A 258 5.15 -0.24 31.19
C ILE A 258 5.83 -1.53 31.64
N ASN A 259 6.82 -2.02 30.89
CA ASN A 259 7.53 -3.24 31.25
C ASN A 259 8.58 -3.02 32.36
N GLU A 260 9.25 -4.10 32.78
CA GLU A 260 10.26 -4.06 33.85
C GLU A 260 11.48 -3.16 33.51
N GLU A 261 11.78 -2.94 32.25
CA GLU A 261 12.84 -2.04 31.78
C GLU A 261 12.38 -0.57 31.66
N GLY A 262 11.15 -0.28 32.05
CA GLY A 262 10.55 1.05 31.99
C GLY A 262 10.13 1.49 30.59
N ILE A 263 9.95 0.55 29.65
CA ILE A 263 9.46 0.84 28.30
C ILE A 263 7.94 0.84 28.32
N GLY A 264 7.34 1.95 27.90
CA GLY A 264 5.90 2.12 27.74
C GLY A 264 5.45 1.72 26.34
N PHE A 265 4.34 0.98 26.26
CA PHE A 265 3.71 0.52 25.01
C PHE A 265 2.39 1.26 24.80
N PHE A 266 2.36 2.12 23.80
CA PHE A 266 1.21 2.94 23.45
C PHE A 266 0.48 2.34 22.25
N LEU A 267 -0.73 1.83 22.47
CA LEU A 267 -1.61 1.34 21.42
C LEU A 267 -2.21 2.52 20.64
N VAL A 268 -2.08 2.47 19.34
CA VAL A 268 -2.66 3.41 18.38
C VAL A 268 -3.63 2.66 17.48
N ASN A 269 -4.85 3.19 17.34
CA ASN A 269 -5.91 2.64 16.50
C ASN A 269 -6.24 3.56 15.32
N THR A 270 -5.30 4.39 14.93
CA THR A 270 -5.41 5.32 13.79
C THR A 270 -4.43 4.90 12.72
N ASP A 271 -4.88 4.88 11.48
CA ASP A 271 -4.02 4.64 10.32
C ASP A 271 -3.12 5.87 10.08
N LEU A 272 -1.84 5.63 9.85
CA LEU A 272 -0.87 6.67 9.52
C LEU A 272 -0.04 6.22 8.32
N ASP A 273 -0.48 6.58 7.13
CA ASP A 273 0.23 6.28 5.89
C ASP A 273 1.67 6.84 5.87
N SER A 274 1.90 7.99 6.53
CA SER A 274 3.21 8.62 6.68
C SER A 274 4.26 7.77 7.42
N LEU A 275 3.81 6.82 8.26
CA LEU A 275 4.66 5.95 9.06
C LEU A 275 4.70 4.49 8.57
N LEU A 276 4.14 4.22 7.39
CA LEU A 276 4.04 2.87 6.85
C LEU A 276 5.40 2.16 6.83
N ASP A 277 6.40 2.82 6.28
CA ASP A 277 7.75 2.29 6.09
C ASP A 277 8.73 2.72 7.20
N SER A 278 8.23 3.44 8.23
CA SER A 278 9.05 3.91 9.33
C SER A 278 9.09 2.89 10.46
N ARG A 279 10.28 2.71 11.05
CA ARG A 279 10.47 1.91 12.26
C ARG A 279 10.72 2.79 13.49
N LYS A 280 11.28 3.97 13.29
CA LYS A 280 11.53 4.96 14.32
C LYS A 280 10.66 6.20 14.15
N VAL A 281 10.28 6.80 15.25
CA VAL A 281 9.50 8.02 15.27
C VAL A 281 9.92 8.91 16.44
N LYS A 282 10.06 10.20 16.19
CA LYS A 282 10.15 11.20 17.26
C LYS A 282 8.75 11.66 17.60
N VAL A 283 8.42 11.61 18.87
CA VAL A 283 7.08 11.94 19.37
C VAL A 283 7.17 12.94 20.51
N GLU A 284 6.14 13.77 20.63
CA GLU A 284 5.91 14.62 21.80
C GLU A 284 4.64 14.12 22.51
N ILE A 285 4.79 13.64 23.74
CA ILE A 285 3.68 13.13 24.55
C ILE A 285 3.11 14.27 25.39
N ILE A 286 1.82 14.54 25.22
CA ILE A 286 1.09 15.58 25.94
C ILE A 286 0.47 14.98 27.19
N LEU A 287 0.90 15.45 28.36
CA LEU A 287 0.43 15.00 29.67
C LEU A 287 -0.85 15.72 30.08
N GLY A 288 -0.95 17.00 29.75
CA GLY A 288 -2.10 17.83 30.02
C GLY A 288 -2.02 19.14 29.23
N THR A 289 -3.16 19.76 29.03
CA THR A 289 -3.27 21.10 28.45
C THR A 289 -3.96 21.99 29.46
N TYR A 290 -3.37 23.12 29.73
CA TYR A 290 -3.85 24.12 30.67
C TYR A 290 -4.25 25.35 29.87
N SER A 291 -5.43 25.89 30.12
CA SER A 291 -5.93 27.10 29.49
C SER A 291 -6.21 28.16 30.53
N GLY A 292 -5.89 29.43 30.22
CA GLY A 292 -6.10 30.52 31.16
C GLY A 292 -5.46 31.83 30.71
N ALA A 293 -5.32 32.78 31.64
CA ALA A 293 -4.65 34.02 31.41
C ALA A 293 -3.15 33.80 31.14
N MET A 294 -2.75 33.98 29.90
CA MET A 294 -1.37 33.77 29.44
C MET A 294 -0.64 35.07 29.35
N ILE A 295 0.55 35.12 29.95
CA ILE A 295 1.42 36.29 29.95
C ILE A 295 2.85 35.87 29.65
N PRO A 296 3.67 36.78 29.07
CA PRO A 296 5.11 36.55 28.91
C PRO A 296 5.82 36.44 30.26
N LYS A 297 6.80 35.54 30.40
CA LYS A 297 7.59 35.36 31.64
C LYS A 297 8.24 36.64 32.15
N ASN A 298 8.63 37.53 31.25
CA ASN A 298 9.22 38.83 31.61
C ASN A 298 8.21 39.83 32.20
N ALA A 299 6.91 39.48 32.27
CA ALA A 299 5.91 40.29 33.00
C ALA A 299 5.79 39.93 34.47
N ILE A 300 6.45 38.86 34.94
CA ILE A 300 6.42 38.47 36.34
C ILE A 300 7.50 39.20 37.10
N PHE A 301 7.09 39.91 38.15
CA PHE A 301 7.96 40.60 39.14
C PHE A 301 7.89 39.82 40.46
N THR A 302 8.89 40.03 41.28
CA THR A 302 8.92 39.59 42.68
C THR A 302 8.96 40.82 43.54
N ASP A 303 8.08 40.91 44.52
CA ASP A 303 8.08 42.02 45.48
C ASP A 303 9.16 41.86 46.55
N ASP A 304 9.27 42.83 47.46
CA ASP A 304 10.25 42.81 48.54
C ASP A 304 10.02 41.69 49.57
N GLY A 305 8.83 41.09 49.57
CA GLY A 305 8.45 39.92 50.37
C GLY A 305 8.73 38.58 49.71
N GLY A 306 9.19 38.56 48.45
CA GLY A 306 9.44 37.34 47.67
C GLY A 306 8.19 36.81 46.96
N GLU A 307 7.07 37.54 46.98
CA GLU A 307 5.83 37.13 46.33
C GLU A 307 5.87 37.43 44.81
N LYS A 308 5.50 36.44 43.98
CA LYS A 308 5.41 36.61 42.52
C LYS A 308 4.12 37.30 42.14
N GLY A 309 4.22 38.29 41.24
CA GLY A 309 3.06 39.04 40.79
C GLY A 309 3.33 39.84 39.52
N VAL A 310 2.35 40.59 39.08
CA VAL A 310 2.44 41.50 37.93
C VAL A 310 2.06 42.92 38.36
N TYR A 311 2.57 43.92 37.65
CA TYR A 311 2.07 45.29 37.80
C TYR A 311 0.94 45.54 36.78
N ILE A 312 -0.30 45.64 37.28
CA ILE A 312 -1.45 46.03 36.48
C ILE A 312 -1.48 47.52 36.31
N ILE A 313 -1.84 47.98 35.11
CA ILE A 313 -2.00 49.42 34.82
C ILE A 313 -3.49 49.75 34.75
N GLU A 314 -3.98 50.39 35.81
CA GLU A 314 -5.36 50.89 35.91
C GLU A 314 -5.37 52.42 35.98
N ARG A 315 -6.07 53.08 35.05
CA ARG A 315 -6.20 54.55 35.00
C ARG A 315 -4.86 55.28 35.10
N GLY A 316 -3.81 54.73 34.48
CA GLY A 316 -2.45 55.30 34.46
C GLY A 316 -1.61 55.08 35.73
N LYS A 317 -2.13 54.37 36.73
CA LYS A 317 -1.41 53.99 37.95
C LYS A 317 -1.00 52.51 37.90
N ARG A 318 0.19 52.21 38.45
CA ARG A 318 0.67 50.84 38.63
C ARG A 318 0.22 50.29 39.96
N ARG A 319 -0.30 49.07 39.98
CA ARG A 319 -0.64 48.33 41.18
C ARG A 319 -0.06 46.92 41.07
N PHE A 320 0.71 46.54 42.08
CA PHE A 320 1.16 45.14 42.19
C PHE A 320 -0.02 44.24 42.50
N LYS A 321 -0.12 43.12 41.77
CA LYS A 321 -1.11 42.08 41.99
C LYS A 321 -0.41 40.76 42.02
N PRO A 322 -0.51 40.01 43.14
CA PRO A 322 -0.02 38.63 43.19
C PRO A 322 -0.71 37.76 42.16
N VAL A 323 0.07 36.82 41.58
CA VAL A 323 -0.45 35.80 40.65
C VAL A 323 0.17 34.45 40.96
N GLU A 324 -0.61 33.41 40.80
CA GLU A 324 -0.14 32.04 40.98
C GLU A 324 0.18 31.44 39.60
N PRO A 325 1.47 31.14 39.31
CA PRO A 325 1.82 30.44 38.10
C PRO A 325 1.27 28.99 38.11
N VAL A 326 0.50 28.62 37.08
CA VAL A 326 -0.08 27.29 36.91
C VAL A 326 0.87 26.41 36.11
N ILE A 327 1.31 26.87 34.94
CA ILE A 327 2.25 26.21 34.04
C ILE A 327 2.97 27.22 33.18
N GLU A 328 4.19 26.89 32.78
CA GLU A 328 5.01 27.73 31.91
C GLU A 328 5.63 26.91 30.74
N ASP A 329 5.78 27.60 29.61
CA ASP A 329 6.59 27.14 28.47
C ASP A 329 7.90 27.94 28.39
N GLU A 330 8.57 27.93 27.26
CA GLU A 330 9.82 28.68 27.06
C GLU A 330 9.64 30.20 27.23
N TYR A 331 8.53 30.76 26.75
CA TYR A 331 8.31 32.22 26.65
C TYR A 331 7.19 32.73 27.56
N ASN A 332 6.18 31.91 27.82
CA ASN A 332 4.93 32.31 28.44
C ASN A 332 4.65 31.52 29.72
N VAL A 333 3.74 32.05 30.52
CA VAL A 333 3.20 31.38 31.71
C VAL A 333 1.69 31.61 31.78
N ILE A 334 0.94 30.56 32.10
CA ILE A 334 -0.47 30.67 32.49
C ILE A 334 -0.52 30.93 33.98
N VAL A 335 -1.25 31.99 34.38
CA VAL A 335 -1.38 32.40 35.77
C VAL A 335 -2.84 32.48 36.19
N GLU A 336 -3.09 32.19 37.46
CA GLU A 336 -4.33 32.55 38.11
C GLU A 336 -4.30 33.94 38.65
N GLY A 337 -5.48 34.58 38.77
CA GLY A 337 -5.60 35.93 39.33
C GLY A 337 -5.72 37.06 38.31
N LEU A 338 -5.49 36.82 37.00
CA LEU A 338 -5.67 37.81 35.93
C LEU A 338 -6.88 37.50 35.07
N LYS A 339 -7.37 38.53 34.37
CA LYS A 339 -8.46 38.42 33.38
C LYS A 339 -7.95 38.82 32.00
N GLN A 340 -8.54 38.26 31.00
CA GLN A 340 -8.33 38.70 29.60
C GLN A 340 -8.62 40.19 29.48
N GLY A 341 -7.72 40.94 28.87
CA GLY A 341 -7.82 42.37 28.67
C GLY A 341 -7.09 43.22 29.75
N ASP A 342 -6.65 42.62 30.87
CA ASP A 342 -5.82 43.33 31.85
C ASP A 342 -4.55 43.83 31.18
N LYS A 343 -4.17 45.09 31.41
CA LYS A 343 -2.90 45.65 30.92
C LYS A 343 -1.84 45.52 32.00
N ILE A 344 -0.76 44.86 31.69
CA ILE A 344 0.36 44.59 32.58
C ILE A 344 1.66 45.19 32.07
N LEU A 345 2.59 45.45 32.97
CA LEU A 345 3.93 45.97 32.65
C LEU A 345 4.86 44.80 32.29
N LEU A 346 5.72 45.03 31.28
CA LEU A 346 6.86 44.15 30.99
C LEU A 346 8.15 44.73 31.64
N LYS A 347 9.06 43.81 32.01
CA LYS A 347 10.41 44.17 32.46
C LYS A 347 11.19 44.90 31.40
#